data_616003c6249edb768a4847325d95eb73
#
_entry.id   616003c6249edb768a4847325d95eb73
#
_cell.length_a   1.000
_cell.length_b   1.000
_cell.length_c   1.000
_cell.angle_alpha   90.00
_cell.angle_beta   90.00
_cell.angle_gamma   90.00
#
_symmetry.space_group_name_H-M   'P 1'
#
loop_
_entity.id
_entity.type
_entity.pdbx_description
1 polymer ?
#
loop_
_entity_poly.entity_id
_entity_poly.type
_entity_poly.pdbx_seq_one_letter_code
_entity_poly.pdbx_strand_id
1 'polypeptide(L)'
;MSVVEVVVAGPNERVVFENLMQLYTHDFSEQWYDRPTGEVDEQGRFPAYPLDPYWRQPDHIPLLLRQNSKIIGFALLNRLTHTDRPLDRNMAEFFVLRKHRRSGAGTQAAQAIFSRYPGMWEAAIARRNVTGLSFWRRAIGEHPLSQHIEEVDVSTAGWNGPVLRFRIRAG
;
A
#
# COMPACT_ATOMS: atom_id res chain seq x y z
N MET A 1 -2.64 -10.89 21.47
CA MET A 1 -2.36 -9.78 20.55
C MET A 1 -3.67 -9.22 20.03
N SER A 2 -3.80 -7.93 19.97
CA SER A 2 -4.99 -7.31 19.38
C SER A 2 -4.96 -7.48 17.86
N VAL A 3 -6.10 -7.91 17.31
CA VAL A 3 -6.29 -8.16 15.89
C VAL A 3 -6.33 -6.83 15.12
N VAL A 4 -5.73 -6.80 13.96
CA VAL A 4 -5.87 -5.68 13.02
C VAL A 4 -7.13 -5.87 12.17
N GLU A 5 -8.00 -4.88 12.21
CA GLU A 5 -9.21 -4.84 11.39
C GLU A 5 -8.94 -4.03 10.13
N VAL A 6 -9.39 -4.54 8.99
CA VAL A 6 -9.32 -3.87 7.69
C VAL A 6 -10.72 -3.46 7.27
N VAL A 7 -10.97 -2.16 7.18
CA VAL A 7 -12.31 -1.60 6.95
C VAL A 7 -12.32 -0.79 5.66
N VAL A 8 -13.30 -1.03 4.78
CA VAL A 8 -13.50 -0.19 3.60
C VAL A 8 -14.02 1.18 4.06
N ALA A 9 -13.31 2.23 3.68
CA ALA A 9 -13.64 3.59 4.09
C ALA A 9 -14.78 4.19 3.27
N GLY A 10 -15.74 4.80 3.96
CA GLY A 10 -16.81 5.59 3.34
C GLY A 10 -16.34 7.00 2.92
N PRO A 11 -17.18 7.73 2.15
CA PRO A 11 -16.83 9.08 1.67
C PRO A 11 -16.52 10.08 2.78
N ASN A 12 -17.15 9.95 3.93
CA ASN A 12 -16.93 10.82 5.10
C ASN A 12 -15.53 10.61 5.73
N GLU A 13 -14.86 9.50 5.41
CA GLU A 13 -13.53 9.18 5.93
C GLU A 13 -12.41 9.65 4.98
N ARG A 14 -12.74 10.26 3.85
CA ARG A 14 -11.75 10.78 2.89
C ARG A 14 -10.73 11.70 3.56
N VAL A 15 -11.15 12.58 4.44
CA VAL A 15 -10.27 13.50 5.17
C VAL A 15 -9.22 12.77 6.00
N VAL A 16 -9.53 11.56 6.49
CA VAL A 16 -8.55 10.73 7.21
C VAL A 16 -7.41 10.34 6.29
N PHE A 17 -7.72 9.95 5.04
CA PHE A 17 -6.69 9.62 4.04
C PHE A 17 -5.87 10.84 3.64
N GLU A 18 -6.49 12.00 3.45
CA GLU A 18 -5.79 13.25 3.14
C GLU A 18 -4.77 13.60 4.23
N ASN A 19 -5.14 13.44 5.50
CA ASN A 19 -4.25 13.70 6.62
C ASN A 19 -3.15 12.64 6.76
N LEU A 20 -3.51 11.35 6.68
CA LEU A 20 -2.53 10.25 6.78
C LEU A 20 -1.55 10.26 5.59
N MET A 21 -1.99 10.70 4.42
CA MET A 21 -1.14 10.81 3.23
C MET A 21 -0.03 11.84 3.42
N GLN A 22 -0.24 12.91 4.18
CA GLN A 22 0.81 13.86 4.52
C GLN A 22 1.92 13.18 5.35
N LEU A 23 1.55 12.34 6.31
CA LEU A 23 2.51 11.57 7.11
C LEU A 23 3.23 10.50 6.27
N TYR A 24 2.49 9.83 5.40
CA TYR A 24 3.03 8.86 4.45
C TYR A 24 4.06 9.51 3.51
N THR A 25 3.72 10.66 2.92
CA THR A 25 4.62 11.39 2.04
C THR A 25 5.87 11.85 2.78
N HIS A 26 5.73 12.31 4.02
CA HIS A 26 6.88 12.67 4.85
C HIS A 26 7.82 11.48 5.07
N ASP A 27 7.28 10.32 5.42
CA ASP A 27 8.08 9.11 5.63
C ASP A 27 8.84 8.66 4.37
N PHE A 28 8.24 8.83 3.19
CA PHE A 28 8.83 8.44 1.91
C PHE A 28 9.68 9.52 1.25
N SER A 29 9.56 10.78 1.68
CA SER A 29 10.24 11.93 1.05
C SER A 29 11.77 11.78 1.05
N GLU A 30 12.35 11.16 2.07
CA GLU A 30 13.78 10.87 2.14
C GLU A 30 14.28 9.93 1.03
N GLN A 31 13.37 9.23 0.34
CA GLN A 31 13.68 8.32 -0.76
C GLN A 31 13.52 8.98 -2.14
N TRP A 32 12.99 10.20 -2.19
CA TRP A 32 12.63 10.93 -3.42
C TRP A 32 13.47 12.20 -3.60
N TYR A 33 14.79 12.09 -3.45
CA TYR A 33 15.69 13.26 -3.51
C TYR A 33 15.53 14.13 -4.76
N ASP A 34 15.06 13.54 -5.87
CA ASP A 34 14.99 14.20 -7.17
C ASP A 34 13.55 14.56 -7.58
N ARG A 35 12.56 14.43 -6.67
CA ARG A 35 11.15 14.63 -7.01
C ARG A 35 10.53 15.79 -6.24
N PRO A 36 9.82 16.72 -6.94
CA PRO A 36 9.09 17.82 -6.29
C PRO A 36 8.05 17.34 -5.27
N THR A 37 7.54 16.11 -5.42
CA THR A 37 6.56 15.50 -4.51
C THR A 37 7.08 15.29 -3.09
N GLY A 38 8.39 15.32 -2.89
CA GLY A 38 9.02 15.23 -1.57
C GLY A 38 9.18 16.57 -0.85
N GLU A 39 8.75 17.68 -1.46
CA GLU A 39 8.87 19.03 -0.90
C GLU A 39 7.50 19.55 -0.44
N VAL A 40 7.51 20.38 0.60
CA VAL A 40 6.31 21.05 1.07
C VAL A 40 6.15 22.43 0.41
N ASP A 41 4.92 22.90 0.32
CA ASP A 41 4.58 24.26 -0.09
C ASP A 41 4.83 25.28 1.05
N GLU A 42 4.49 26.55 0.82
CA GLU A 42 4.65 27.63 1.79
C GLU A 42 3.75 27.48 3.03
N GLN A 43 2.73 26.63 2.96
CA GLN A 43 1.87 26.28 4.10
C GLN A 43 2.39 25.04 4.86
N GLY A 44 3.52 24.47 4.43
CA GLY A 44 4.11 23.26 5.03
C GLY A 44 3.37 21.97 4.68
N ARG A 45 2.71 21.93 3.53
CA ARG A 45 1.97 20.74 3.06
C ARG A 45 2.63 20.12 1.84
N PHE A 46 2.73 18.80 1.84
CA PHE A 46 3.08 18.05 0.63
C PHE A 46 1.95 18.13 -0.41
N PRO A 47 2.28 17.99 -1.72
CA PRO A 47 1.28 17.91 -2.77
C PRO A 47 0.17 16.91 -2.46
N ALA A 48 -1.07 17.26 -2.82
CA ALA A 48 -2.22 16.39 -2.59
C ALA A 48 -2.11 15.11 -3.44
N TYR A 49 -2.39 13.96 -2.81
CA TYR A 49 -2.52 12.70 -3.53
C TYR A 49 -3.87 12.63 -4.26
N PRO A 50 -3.95 12.07 -5.48
CA PRO A 50 -5.19 11.99 -6.26
C PRO A 50 -6.13 10.91 -5.69
N LEU A 51 -6.91 11.26 -4.68
CA LEU A 51 -7.80 10.34 -3.97
C LEU A 51 -9.18 10.16 -4.60
N ASP A 52 -9.60 11.04 -5.52
CA ASP A 52 -10.94 11.00 -6.13
C ASP A 52 -11.35 9.63 -6.69
N PRO A 53 -10.49 8.88 -7.39
CA PRO A 53 -10.84 7.56 -7.92
C PRO A 53 -11.33 6.57 -6.86
N TYR A 54 -10.83 6.69 -5.62
CA TYR A 54 -11.13 5.74 -4.54
C TYR A 54 -12.57 5.81 -4.03
N TRP A 55 -13.30 6.86 -4.35
CA TRP A 55 -14.75 6.98 -4.04
C TRP A 55 -15.62 7.10 -5.27
N ARG A 56 -15.05 6.97 -6.49
CA ARG A 56 -15.80 7.08 -7.75
C ARG A 56 -15.68 5.87 -8.66
N GLN A 57 -14.61 5.07 -8.51
CA GLN A 57 -14.32 3.92 -9.36
C GLN A 57 -14.41 2.62 -8.56
N PRO A 58 -15.12 1.59 -9.07
CA PRO A 58 -15.42 0.38 -8.28
C PRO A 58 -14.19 -0.49 -7.99
N ASP A 59 -13.13 -0.38 -8.77
CA ASP A 59 -11.88 -1.15 -8.61
C ASP A 59 -10.80 -0.39 -7.81
N HIS A 60 -11.13 0.83 -7.32
CA HIS A 60 -10.30 1.58 -6.38
C HIS A 60 -10.88 1.44 -4.97
N ILE A 61 -10.13 0.83 -4.07
CA ILE A 61 -10.62 0.46 -2.74
C ILE A 61 -9.77 1.15 -1.67
N PRO A 62 -10.36 2.11 -0.93
CA PRO A 62 -9.71 2.73 0.21
C PRO A 62 -9.94 1.89 1.47
N LEU A 63 -8.88 1.47 2.12
CA LEU A 63 -8.93 0.65 3.33
C LEU A 63 -8.31 1.37 4.51
N LEU A 64 -9.04 1.47 5.62
CA LEU A 64 -8.49 1.89 6.90
C LEU A 64 -8.04 0.66 7.70
N LEU A 65 -6.87 0.78 8.29
CA LEU A 65 -6.32 -0.21 9.21
C LEU A 65 -6.60 0.25 10.64
N ARG A 66 -7.28 -0.60 11.42
CA ARG A 66 -7.64 -0.30 12.81
C ARG A 66 -7.13 -1.38 13.75
N GLN A 67 -6.79 -0.97 14.96
CA GLN A 67 -6.43 -1.87 16.05
C GLN A 67 -6.95 -1.27 17.36
N ASN A 68 -7.72 -2.02 18.13
CA ASN A 68 -8.40 -1.52 19.34
C ASN A 68 -9.20 -0.22 19.06
N SER A 69 -9.98 -0.20 17.99
CA SER A 69 -10.78 0.94 17.52
C SER A 69 -9.98 2.18 17.10
N LYS A 70 -8.64 2.14 17.15
CA LYS A 70 -7.77 3.24 16.73
C LYS A 70 -7.31 3.04 15.30
N ILE A 71 -7.25 4.12 14.54
CA ILE A 71 -6.64 4.11 13.20
C ILE A 71 -5.14 3.96 13.38
N ILE A 72 -4.57 2.95 12.72
CA ILE A 72 -3.13 2.68 12.74
C ILE A 72 -2.46 2.84 11.39
N GLY A 73 -3.25 3.04 10.33
CA GLY A 73 -2.75 3.20 8.97
C GLY A 73 -3.83 3.09 7.92
N PHE A 74 -3.42 2.95 6.68
CA PHE A 74 -4.31 2.76 5.53
C PHE A 74 -3.66 1.89 4.44
N ALA A 75 -4.48 1.41 3.53
CA ALA A 75 -4.06 0.85 2.25
C ALA A 75 -4.97 1.37 1.13
N LEU A 76 -4.40 1.56 -0.05
CA LEU A 76 -5.12 1.89 -1.27
C LEU A 76 -4.90 0.78 -2.30
N LEU A 77 -5.99 0.20 -2.78
CA LEU A 77 -5.96 -0.84 -3.81
C LEU A 77 -6.51 -0.28 -5.12
N ASN A 78 -5.91 -0.68 -6.23
CA ASN A 78 -6.45 -0.41 -7.57
C ASN A 78 -6.12 -1.58 -8.52
N ARG A 79 -6.20 -1.36 -9.83
CA ARG A 79 -5.84 -2.35 -10.85
C ARG A 79 -4.77 -1.84 -11.83
N LEU A 80 -3.98 -0.86 -11.43
CA LEU A 80 -2.89 -0.34 -12.26
C LEU A 80 -1.72 -1.30 -12.22
N THR A 81 -1.27 -1.74 -13.39
CA THR A 81 -0.11 -2.62 -13.52
C THR A 81 1.19 -1.83 -13.71
N HIS A 82 2.29 -2.34 -13.16
CA HIS A 82 3.65 -1.84 -13.39
C HIS A 82 4.44 -2.74 -14.34
N THR A 83 3.88 -3.90 -14.69
CA THR A 83 4.54 -4.91 -15.54
C THR A 83 3.88 -5.07 -16.90
N ASP A 84 2.86 -4.27 -17.21
CA ASP A 84 2.01 -4.38 -18.43
C ASP A 84 1.34 -5.76 -18.58
N ARG A 85 1.16 -6.49 -17.47
CA ARG A 85 0.54 -7.82 -17.43
C ARG A 85 -0.81 -7.74 -16.69
N PRO A 86 -1.80 -8.57 -17.07
CA PRO A 86 -3.11 -8.60 -16.39
C PRO A 86 -2.98 -8.89 -14.90
N LEU A 87 -3.81 -8.20 -14.10
CA LEU A 87 -3.90 -8.40 -12.65
C LEU A 87 -5.32 -8.11 -12.15
N ASP A 88 -5.63 -8.60 -10.98
CA ASP A 88 -6.89 -8.32 -10.29
C ASP A 88 -6.75 -7.19 -9.30
N ARG A 89 -5.59 -7.08 -8.64
CA ARG A 89 -5.31 -6.07 -7.61
C ARG A 89 -3.87 -5.59 -7.63
N ASN A 90 -3.70 -4.32 -7.35
CA ASN A 90 -2.42 -3.70 -7.05
C ASN A 90 -2.46 -3.07 -5.66
N MET A 91 -1.45 -3.33 -4.84
CA MET A 91 -1.23 -2.60 -3.60
C MET A 91 -0.62 -1.25 -3.96
N ALA A 92 -1.48 -0.27 -4.26
CA ALA A 92 -1.02 1.04 -4.72
C ALA A 92 -0.29 1.80 -3.62
N GLU A 93 -0.87 1.82 -2.40
CA GLU A 93 -0.26 2.44 -1.23
C GLU A 93 -0.55 1.59 0.02
N PHE A 94 0.42 1.56 0.93
CA PHE A 94 0.30 0.87 2.21
C PHE A 94 1.11 1.60 3.27
N PHE A 95 0.46 1.99 4.36
CA PHE A 95 1.07 2.79 5.40
C PHE A 95 0.61 2.35 6.79
N VAL A 96 1.57 2.16 7.68
CA VAL A 96 1.33 1.96 9.12
C VAL A 96 2.07 3.04 9.90
N LEU A 97 1.37 3.71 10.80
CA LEU A 97 1.93 4.73 11.66
C LEU A 97 3.14 4.18 12.45
N ARG A 98 4.19 4.96 12.59
CA ARG A 98 5.47 4.54 13.18
C ARG A 98 5.32 3.84 14.53
N LYS A 99 4.44 4.36 15.40
CA LYS A 99 4.16 3.78 16.71
C LYS A 99 3.72 2.32 16.66
N HIS A 100 3.06 1.91 15.57
CA HIS A 100 2.47 0.59 15.40
C HIS A 100 3.31 -0.35 14.52
N ARG A 101 4.48 0.12 14.07
CA ARG A 101 5.42 -0.71 13.28
C ARG A 101 6.17 -1.67 14.20
N ARG A 102 6.72 -2.73 13.62
CA ARG A 102 7.51 -3.78 14.31
C ARG A 102 6.75 -4.54 15.41
N SER A 103 5.43 -4.42 15.44
CA SER A 103 4.53 -5.16 16.32
C SER A 103 3.82 -6.33 15.61
N GLY A 104 4.11 -6.55 14.34
CA GLY A 104 3.38 -7.50 13.48
C GLY A 104 2.09 -6.93 12.87
N ALA A 105 1.66 -5.73 13.25
CA ALA A 105 0.40 -5.13 12.75
C ALA A 105 0.40 -4.97 11.22
N GLY A 106 1.51 -4.55 10.63
CA GLY A 106 1.61 -4.41 9.16
C GLY A 106 1.45 -5.75 8.43
N THR A 107 2.07 -6.80 8.93
CA THR A 107 1.93 -8.16 8.36
C THR A 107 0.50 -8.67 8.49
N GLN A 108 -0.12 -8.51 9.67
CA GLN A 108 -1.52 -8.88 9.88
C GLN A 108 -2.45 -8.14 8.92
N ALA A 109 -2.27 -6.82 8.76
CA ALA A 109 -3.06 -6.01 7.83
C ALA A 109 -2.90 -6.49 6.38
N ALA A 110 -1.67 -6.67 5.91
CA ALA A 110 -1.39 -7.14 4.55
C ALA A 110 -2.02 -8.50 4.28
N GLN A 111 -1.85 -9.45 5.18
CA GLN A 111 -2.41 -10.81 5.06
C GLN A 111 -3.94 -10.81 5.11
N ALA A 112 -4.56 -9.98 5.94
CA ALA A 112 -6.01 -9.82 5.98
C ALA A 112 -6.56 -9.24 4.66
N ILE A 113 -5.85 -8.28 4.07
CA ILE A 113 -6.20 -7.71 2.75
C ILE A 113 -6.09 -8.79 1.68
N PHE A 114 -5.01 -9.54 1.62
CA PHE A 114 -4.82 -10.60 0.64
C PHE A 114 -5.90 -11.67 0.74
N SER A 115 -6.24 -12.13 1.95
CA SER A 115 -7.30 -13.11 2.18
C SER A 115 -8.68 -12.60 1.73
N ARG A 116 -8.94 -11.31 1.89
CA ARG A 116 -10.22 -10.69 1.50
C ARG A 116 -10.37 -10.51 -0.01
N TYR A 117 -9.26 -10.36 -0.72
CA TYR A 117 -9.26 -10.07 -2.17
C TYR A 117 -8.39 -11.07 -2.91
N PRO A 118 -8.85 -12.32 -3.10
CA PRO A 118 -8.11 -13.32 -3.87
C PRO A 118 -7.93 -12.88 -5.33
N GLY A 119 -6.96 -13.46 -6.01
CA GLY A 119 -6.66 -13.16 -7.41
C GLY A 119 -5.18 -12.90 -7.66
N MET A 120 -4.88 -12.32 -8.81
CA MET A 120 -3.54 -11.93 -9.22
C MET A 120 -3.19 -10.54 -8.73
N TRP A 121 -2.06 -10.42 -8.04
CA TRP A 121 -1.60 -9.21 -7.40
C TRP A 121 -0.30 -8.65 -7.96
N GLU A 122 -0.14 -7.34 -7.86
CA GLU A 122 1.15 -6.66 -7.88
C GLU A 122 1.34 -5.83 -6.61
N ALA A 123 2.59 -5.78 -6.14
CA ALA A 123 3.07 -4.82 -5.18
C ALA A 123 4.39 -4.25 -5.69
N ALA A 124 4.41 -2.97 -6.05
CA ALA A 124 5.59 -2.29 -6.56
C ALA A 124 6.32 -1.57 -5.42
N ILE A 125 7.60 -1.80 -5.28
CA ILE A 125 8.43 -1.23 -4.23
C ILE A 125 9.49 -0.31 -4.84
N ALA A 126 9.57 0.94 -4.39
CA ALA A 126 10.60 1.85 -4.85
C ALA A 126 12.00 1.27 -4.59
N ARG A 127 12.91 1.38 -5.56
CA ARG A 127 14.25 0.75 -5.50
C ARG A 127 15.02 1.06 -4.22
N ARG A 128 14.89 2.27 -3.69
CA ARG A 128 15.55 2.68 -2.44
C ARG A 128 14.86 2.18 -1.17
N ASN A 129 13.64 1.66 -1.26
CA ASN A 129 12.88 1.16 -0.12
C ASN A 129 13.22 -0.30 0.18
N VAL A 130 14.45 -0.56 0.59
CA VAL A 130 14.95 -1.92 0.88
C VAL A 130 14.18 -2.56 2.04
N THR A 131 13.84 -1.78 3.05
CA THR A 131 13.04 -2.26 4.20
C THR A 131 11.63 -2.67 3.76
N GLY A 132 11.01 -1.89 2.89
CA GLY A 132 9.70 -2.21 2.31
C GLY A 132 9.74 -3.48 1.49
N LEU A 133 10.78 -3.68 0.67
CA LEU A 133 10.92 -4.91 -0.12
C LEU A 133 11.04 -6.14 0.79
N SER A 134 11.85 -6.08 1.84
CA SER A 134 11.98 -7.17 2.82
C SER A 134 10.66 -7.47 3.54
N PHE A 135 9.91 -6.42 3.89
CA PHE A 135 8.58 -6.56 4.47
C PHE A 135 7.62 -7.30 3.53
N TRP A 136 7.53 -6.85 2.27
CA TRP A 136 6.60 -7.43 1.29
C TRP A 136 6.97 -8.86 0.91
N ARG A 137 8.25 -9.17 0.71
CA ARG A 137 8.72 -10.54 0.47
C ARG A 137 8.25 -11.49 1.59
N ARG A 138 8.36 -11.07 2.84
CA ARG A 138 7.94 -11.87 3.99
C ARG A 138 6.42 -11.95 4.08
N ALA A 139 5.70 -10.82 4.04
CA ALA A 139 4.24 -10.80 4.18
C ALA A 139 3.53 -11.63 3.11
N ILE A 140 4.05 -11.61 1.88
CA ILE A 140 3.53 -12.40 0.76
C ILE A 140 3.96 -13.88 0.90
N GLY A 141 5.24 -14.12 1.18
CA GLY A 141 5.79 -15.49 1.26
C GLY A 141 5.23 -16.32 2.41
N GLU A 142 4.89 -15.67 3.52
CA GLU A 142 4.28 -16.33 4.69
C GLU A 142 2.75 -16.47 4.60
N HIS A 143 2.10 -15.88 3.59
CA HIS A 143 0.66 -16.02 3.44
C HIS A 143 0.29 -17.42 2.94
N PRO A 144 -0.56 -18.18 3.64
CA PRO A 144 -0.80 -19.62 3.34
C PRO A 144 -1.44 -19.88 1.98
N LEU A 145 -2.11 -18.88 1.40
CA LEU A 145 -2.79 -18.99 0.10
C LEU A 145 -1.98 -18.34 -1.04
N SER A 146 -0.77 -17.89 -0.75
CA SER A 146 0.10 -17.26 -1.74
C SER A 146 0.76 -18.31 -2.66
N GLN A 147 0.75 -18.05 -3.96
CA GLN A 147 1.30 -18.91 -5.00
C GLN A 147 1.96 -18.10 -6.10
N HIS A 148 2.84 -18.74 -6.89
CA HIS A 148 3.46 -18.14 -8.08
C HIS A 148 4.10 -16.78 -7.82
N ILE A 149 4.88 -16.70 -6.73
CA ILE A 149 5.56 -15.46 -6.37
C ILE A 149 6.72 -15.22 -7.35
N GLU A 150 6.69 -14.09 -8.01
CA GLU A 150 7.68 -13.63 -8.98
C GLU A 150 8.12 -12.22 -8.62
N GLU A 151 9.41 -11.94 -8.71
CA GLU A 151 9.95 -10.60 -8.56
C GLU A 151 10.46 -10.13 -9.91
N VAL A 152 9.86 -9.05 -10.42
CA VAL A 152 10.21 -8.45 -11.72
C VAL A 152 10.91 -7.13 -11.46
N ASP A 153 12.13 -6.98 -11.99
CA ASP A 153 12.81 -5.69 -11.93
C ASP A 153 12.31 -4.78 -13.06
N VAL A 154 11.73 -3.64 -12.68
CA VAL A 154 11.18 -2.66 -13.62
C VAL A 154 12.00 -1.37 -13.58
N SER A 155 12.41 -0.92 -14.76
CA SER A 155 13.14 0.34 -14.94
C SER A 155 12.58 1.07 -16.12
N THR A 156 11.50 1.81 -15.92
CA THR A 156 10.79 2.60 -16.93
C THR A 156 10.62 4.04 -16.46
N ALA A 157 10.12 4.92 -17.33
CA ALA A 157 9.75 6.27 -16.94
C ALA A 157 8.63 6.30 -15.88
N GLY A 158 7.76 5.28 -15.86
CA GLY A 158 6.63 5.18 -14.93
C GLY A 158 6.98 4.54 -13.59
N TRP A 159 7.98 3.65 -13.56
CA TRP A 159 8.38 2.95 -12.34
C TRP A 159 9.87 2.56 -12.36
N ASN A 160 10.51 2.70 -11.20
CA ASN A 160 11.89 2.25 -10.98
C ASN A 160 11.99 1.47 -9.68
N GLY A 161 12.02 0.15 -9.80
CA GLY A 161 12.15 -0.76 -8.66
C GLY A 161 11.56 -2.14 -8.91
N PRO A 162 11.73 -3.06 -7.96
CA PRO A 162 11.13 -4.38 -8.04
C PRO A 162 9.61 -4.33 -7.91
N VAL A 163 8.95 -5.21 -8.65
CA VAL A 163 7.52 -5.47 -8.56
C VAL A 163 7.33 -6.93 -8.18
N LEU A 164 6.67 -7.18 -7.06
CA LEU A 164 6.28 -8.52 -6.65
C LEU A 164 4.94 -8.86 -7.29
N ARG A 165 4.92 -9.91 -8.10
CA ARG A 165 3.71 -10.51 -8.67
C ARG A 165 3.43 -11.83 -7.97
N PHE A 166 2.20 -12.05 -7.60
CA PHE A 166 1.81 -13.27 -6.88
C PHE A 166 0.31 -13.51 -7.03
N ARG A 167 -0.09 -14.76 -6.84
CA ARG A 167 -1.50 -15.14 -6.82
C ARG A 167 -1.91 -15.46 -5.38
N ILE A 168 -3.06 -14.97 -4.97
CA ILE A 168 -3.74 -15.40 -3.76
C ILE A 168 -4.90 -16.31 -4.16
N ARG A 169 -4.88 -17.56 -3.72
CA ARG A 169 -6.00 -18.49 -3.92
C ARG A 169 -7.21 -18.04 -3.09
N ALA A 170 -8.41 -18.31 -3.60
CA ALA A 170 -9.61 -18.30 -2.76
C ALA A 170 -9.49 -19.41 -1.69
N GLY A 171 -9.79 -19.07 -0.45
CA GLY A 171 -9.79 -19.99 0.68
C GLY A 171 -11.01 -20.88 0.70
#